data_8c1f98e11617f3fd6d71fd3695e0ecaf
#
_entry.id   8c1f98e11617f3fd6d71fd3695e0ecaf
#
_cell.length_a   1.000
_cell.length_b   1.000
_cell.length_c   1.000
_cell.angle_alpha   90.00
_cell.angle_beta   90.00
_cell.angle_gamma   90.00
#
_symmetry.space_group_name_H-M   'P 1'
#
loop_
_entity.id
_entity.type
_entity.pdbx_description
1 polymer ?
#
loop_
_entity_poly.entity_id
_entity_poly.type
_entity_poly.pdbx_seq_one_letter_code
_entity_poly.pdbx_strand_id
1 'polypeptide(L)'
;MIVRNIEFGNGTPKICVPVMGKNLHLLEEEISNLQGLKYDLVEWRIDFYEDMDQVKNDIYVIRDLLGETPLLVTCRTQDEGGNVCVSKEEYCSLLKPVISSQCCDLVDLECFLDEEIITSLVKYAHENGVKVIMSNHDFSKTPSYEEIMYRFSKMEQMQCDIAKVAYMPKDSDDVLTLLRATNDASRMMSCLLVSMSMSQLGVISRISGEFFHSCMTFGCAENVSAPGQLEANVLASILEALHQR
;
A
#
# COMPACT_ATOMS: atom_id res chain seq x y z
N MET A 1 0.65 9.91 11.96
CA MET A 1 -0.27 10.43 10.91
C MET A 1 -1.66 9.88 11.15
N ILE A 2 -2.68 10.72 11.07
CA ILE A 2 -4.07 10.28 11.27
C ILE A 2 -4.79 10.33 9.91
N VAL A 3 -5.52 9.26 9.59
CA VAL A 3 -6.40 9.15 8.42
C VAL A 3 -7.74 8.66 8.95
N ARG A 4 -8.77 9.48 8.84
CA ARG A 4 -10.06 9.28 9.53
C ARG A 4 -9.84 9.00 11.03
N ASN A 5 -10.22 7.83 11.50
CA ASN A 5 -10.07 7.38 12.89
C ASN A 5 -8.85 6.48 13.15
N ILE A 6 -7.99 6.29 12.14
CA ILE A 6 -6.83 5.39 12.22
C ILE A 6 -5.54 6.21 12.35
N GLU A 7 -4.74 5.90 13.38
CA GLU A 7 -3.42 6.49 13.60
C GLU A 7 -2.33 5.57 13.08
N PHE A 8 -1.57 6.03 12.07
CA PHE A 8 -0.40 5.35 11.51
C PHE A 8 0.89 5.80 12.21
N GLY A 9 1.84 4.88 12.35
CA GLY A 9 3.17 5.15 12.92
C GLY A 9 3.22 5.09 14.43
N ASN A 10 2.14 4.68 15.10
CA ASN A 10 2.08 4.46 16.53
C ASN A 10 1.43 3.09 16.83
N GLY A 11 2.02 2.34 17.76
CA GLY A 11 1.58 0.98 18.11
C GLY A 11 1.81 -0.05 17.01
N THR A 12 0.92 -1.03 16.91
CA THR A 12 1.00 -2.09 15.91
C THR A 12 0.84 -1.56 14.48
N PRO A 13 1.53 -2.17 13.48
CA PRO A 13 1.31 -1.88 12.08
C PRO A 13 -0.16 -2.02 11.70
N LYS A 14 -0.69 -1.10 10.90
CA LYS A 14 -2.07 -1.14 10.43
C LYS A 14 -2.25 -2.24 9.37
N ILE A 15 -3.31 -3.02 9.50
CA ILE A 15 -3.60 -4.12 8.59
C ILE A 15 -4.42 -3.58 7.43
N CYS A 16 -3.84 -3.61 6.23
CA CYS A 16 -4.49 -3.29 4.97
C CYS A 16 -4.97 -4.57 4.29
N VAL A 17 -6.23 -4.62 3.87
CA VAL A 17 -6.78 -5.75 3.10
C VAL A 17 -7.12 -5.28 1.70
N PRO A 18 -6.49 -5.89 0.64
CA PRO A 18 -6.81 -5.56 -0.73
C PRO A 18 -8.11 -6.21 -1.20
N VAL A 19 -8.87 -5.47 -2.01
CA VAL A 19 -10.00 -5.94 -2.80
C VAL A 19 -9.68 -5.78 -4.29
N MET A 20 -9.99 -6.79 -5.10
CA MET A 20 -9.55 -6.94 -6.48
C MET A 20 -10.68 -7.34 -7.42
N GLY A 21 -11.92 -7.13 -7.01
CA GLY A 21 -13.10 -7.44 -7.83
C GLY A 21 -13.03 -6.74 -9.20
N LYS A 22 -13.28 -7.50 -10.26
CA LYS A 22 -13.14 -7.04 -11.64
C LYS A 22 -14.25 -6.09 -12.11
N ASN A 23 -15.32 -6.01 -11.35
CA ASN A 23 -16.47 -5.14 -11.56
C ASN A 23 -17.13 -4.80 -10.22
N LEU A 24 -18.07 -3.87 -10.23
CA LEU A 24 -18.72 -3.40 -9.01
C LEU A 24 -19.36 -4.53 -8.19
N HIS A 25 -20.07 -5.44 -8.83
CA HIS A 25 -20.74 -6.57 -8.15
C HIS A 25 -19.74 -7.45 -7.36
N LEU A 26 -18.62 -7.81 -7.99
CA LEU A 26 -17.59 -8.60 -7.31
C LEU A 26 -16.89 -7.82 -6.18
N LEU A 27 -16.74 -6.50 -6.33
CA LEU A 27 -16.23 -5.64 -5.25
C LEU A 27 -17.20 -5.57 -4.07
N GLU A 28 -18.49 -5.46 -4.33
CA GLU A 28 -19.54 -5.49 -3.29
C GLU A 28 -19.50 -6.82 -2.51
N GLU A 29 -19.34 -7.96 -3.21
CA GLU A 29 -19.18 -9.27 -2.58
C GLU A 29 -17.89 -9.34 -1.75
N GLU A 30 -16.73 -8.92 -2.30
CA GLU A 30 -15.46 -8.92 -1.58
C GLU A 30 -15.52 -8.02 -0.32
N ILE A 31 -16.09 -6.81 -0.42
CA ILE A 31 -16.24 -5.90 0.73
C ILE A 31 -17.19 -6.50 1.77
N SER A 32 -18.28 -7.14 1.35
CA SER A 32 -19.19 -7.84 2.27
C SER A 32 -18.49 -8.97 3.02
N ASN A 33 -17.59 -9.69 2.37
CA ASN A 33 -16.80 -10.79 2.95
C ASN A 33 -15.73 -10.30 3.95
N LEU A 34 -15.44 -8.99 3.99
CA LEU A 34 -14.57 -8.42 5.03
C LEU A 34 -15.26 -8.37 6.40
N GLN A 35 -16.58 -8.56 6.47
CA GLN A 35 -17.31 -8.51 7.73
C GLN A 35 -16.79 -9.58 8.71
N GLY A 36 -16.38 -9.14 9.90
CA GLY A 36 -15.84 -10.02 10.95
C GLY A 36 -14.31 -10.26 10.84
N LEU A 37 -13.65 -9.73 9.82
CA LEU A 37 -12.20 -9.71 9.77
C LEU A 37 -11.64 -8.53 10.59
N LYS A 38 -10.44 -8.70 11.11
CA LYS A 38 -9.66 -7.66 11.78
C LYS A 38 -8.76 -6.96 10.77
N TYR A 39 -9.11 -5.74 10.41
CA TYR A 39 -8.33 -4.88 9.52
C TYR A 39 -8.55 -3.41 9.89
N ASP A 40 -7.65 -2.54 9.43
CA ASP A 40 -7.69 -1.10 9.70
C ASP A 40 -8.10 -0.29 8.48
N LEU A 41 -7.74 -0.75 7.27
CA LEU A 41 -8.05 -0.07 6.02
C LEU A 41 -8.21 -1.07 4.86
N VAL A 42 -8.88 -0.62 3.81
CA VAL A 42 -9.07 -1.39 2.57
C VAL A 42 -8.27 -0.75 1.44
N GLU A 43 -7.57 -1.59 0.65
CA GLU A 43 -6.94 -1.18 -0.60
C GLU A 43 -7.81 -1.61 -1.78
N TRP A 44 -8.31 -0.67 -2.58
CA TRP A 44 -8.91 -1.01 -3.86
C TRP A 44 -7.86 -1.04 -4.96
N ARG A 45 -7.62 -2.23 -5.51
CA ARG A 45 -6.72 -2.50 -6.62
C ARG A 45 -7.43 -2.28 -7.95
N ILE A 46 -7.47 -1.04 -8.42
CA ILE A 46 -8.18 -0.66 -9.66
C ILE A 46 -7.56 -1.27 -10.92
N ASP A 47 -6.31 -1.71 -10.87
CA ASP A 47 -5.65 -2.40 -11.98
C ASP A 47 -6.24 -3.79 -12.30
N PHE A 48 -7.10 -4.33 -11.44
CA PHE A 48 -7.92 -5.53 -11.74
C PHE A 48 -9.27 -5.19 -12.35
N TYR A 49 -9.69 -3.92 -12.33
CA TYR A 49 -11.02 -3.50 -12.77
C TYR A 49 -11.13 -3.54 -14.30
N GLU A 50 -12.14 -4.22 -14.84
CA GLU A 50 -12.29 -4.44 -16.29
C GLU A 50 -12.66 -3.15 -17.05
N ASP A 51 -13.51 -2.31 -16.45
CA ASP A 51 -13.90 -1.02 -17.04
C ASP A 51 -13.31 0.15 -16.23
N MET A 52 -12.10 0.57 -16.62
CA MET A 52 -11.37 1.63 -15.95
C MET A 52 -12.11 2.99 -15.99
N ASP A 53 -12.99 3.22 -16.97
CA ASP A 53 -13.78 4.45 -17.07
C ASP A 53 -14.87 4.54 -15.99
N GLN A 54 -15.30 3.40 -15.44
CA GLN A 54 -16.28 3.33 -14.35
C GLN A 54 -15.66 3.59 -12.98
N VAL A 55 -14.36 3.45 -12.79
CA VAL A 55 -13.67 3.67 -11.50
C VAL A 55 -14.10 4.99 -10.85
N LYS A 56 -14.16 6.07 -11.63
CA LYS A 56 -14.57 7.42 -11.17
C LYS A 56 -16.02 7.51 -10.69
N ASN A 57 -16.88 6.58 -11.12
CA ASN A 57 -18.30 6.51 -10.72
C ASN A 57 -18.47 5.54 -9.55
N ASP A 58 -17.86 4.38 -9.66
CA ASP A 58 -18.05 3.28 -8.70
C ASP A 58 -17.35 3.55 -7.36
N ILE A 59 -16.38 4.47 -7.33
CA ILE A 59 -15.71 4.87 -6.09
C ILE A 59 -16.69 5.43 -5.04
N TYR A 60 -17.79 6.05 -5.45
CA TYR A 60 -18.82 6.55 -4.53
C TYR A 60 -19.56 5.39 -3.86
N VAL A 61 -19.89 4.34 -4.63
CA VAL A 61 -20.51 3.14 -4.08
C VAL A 61 -19.57 2.42 -3.11
N ILE A 62 -18.29 2.26 -3.50
CA ILE A 62 -17.26 1.68 -2.64
C ILE A 62 -17.12 2.47 -1.34
N ARG A 63 -17.12 3.79 -1.41
CA ARG A 63 -17.05 4.66 -0.22
C ARG A 63 -18.25 4.45 0.70
N ASP A 64 -19.46 4.37 0.13
CA ASP A 64 -20.68 4.16 0.92
C ASP A 64 -20.66 2.80 1.63
N LEU A 65 -20.18 1.75 0.97
CA LEU A 65 -20.04 0.40 1.53
C LEU A 65 -19.02 0.35 2.67
N LEU A 66 -17.91 1.07 2.54
CA LEU A 66 -16.82 1.10 3.53
C LEU A 66 -17.11 2.01 4.72
N GLY A 67 -18.08 2.95 4.61
CA GLY A 67 -18.41 3.91 5.67
C GLY A 67 -17.18 4.68 6.15
N GLU A 68 -16.79 4.53 7.42
CA GLU A 68 -15.65 5.23 8.02
C GLU A 68 -14.31 4.48 7.86
N THR A 69 -14.29 3.31 7.26
CA THR A 69 -13.04 2.57 6.99
C THR A 69 -12.19 3.34 5.97
N PRO A 70 -10.90 3.63 6.24
CA PRO A 70 -10.04 4.28 5.29
C PRO A 70 -9.90 3.49 3.98
N LEU A 71 -9.94 4.21 2.85
CA LEU A 71 -9.79 3.65 1.51
C LEU A 71 -8.47 4.12 0.88
N LEU A 72 -7.60 3.16 0.59
CA LEU A 72 -6.44 3.32 -0.26
C LEU A 72 -6.81 2.91 -1.70
N VAL A 73 -6.53 3.73 -2.69
CA VAL A 73 -6.70 3.37 -4.11
C VAL A 73 -5.34 3.17 -4.77
N THR A 74 -5.17 2.04 -5.43
CA THR A 74 -3.91 1.63 -6.07
C THR A 74 -4.15 1.23 -7.52
N CYS A 75 -3.44 1.90 -8.44
CA CYS A 75 -3.30 1.50 -9.84
C CYS A 75 -1.90 0.92 -10.05
N ARG A 76 -1.74 -0.41 -9.92
CA ARG A 76 -0.44 -1.06 -10.06
C ARG A 76 -0.16 -1.38 -11.53
N THR A 77 0.96 -0.85 -12.06
CA THR A 77 1.39 -1.13 -13.43
C THR A 77 2.06 -2.50 -13.57
N GLN A 78 2.12 -3.00 -14.79
CA GLN A 78 2.81 -4.28 -15.09
C GLN A 78 4.29 -4.23 -14.75
N ASP A 79 4.94 -3.07 -14.85
CA ASP A 79 6.36 -2.90 -14.52
C ASP A 79 6.63 -3.15 -13.04
N GLU A 80 5.64 -2.94 -12.18
CA GLU A 80 5.70 -3.22 -10.74
C GLU A 80 4.78 -4.39 -10.30
N GLY A 81 4.48 -5.30 -11.23
CA GLY A 81 3.77 -6.56 -10.96
C GLY A 81 2.26 -6.46 -10.87
N GLY A 82 1.66 -5.41 -11.42
CA GLY A 82 0.21 -5.25 -11.58
C GLY A 82 -0.33 -5.78 -12.90
N ASN A 83 -1.57 -5.43 -13.22
CA ASN A 83 -2.29 -5.98 -14.37
C ASN A 83 -2.43 -5.01 -15.55
N VAL A 84 -2.20 -3.70 -15.34
CA VAL A 84 -2.39 -2.69 -16.39
C VAL A 84 -1.08 -2.24 -17.00
N CYS A 85 -1.11 -2.08 -18.34
CA CYS A 85 -0.08 -1.38 -19.09
C CYS A 85 -0.68 -0.06 -19.55
N VAL A 86 -0.39 1.02 -18.84
CA VAL A 86 -0.92 2.36 -19.11
C VAL A 86 0.22 3.33 -19.37
N SER A 87 -0.01 4.28 -20.27
CA SER A 87 0.88 5.42 -20.43
C SER A 87 0.85 6.31 -19.17
N LYS A 88 1.83 7.19 -19.05
CA LYS A 88 1.91 8.17 -17.95
C LYS A 88 0.68 9.07 -17.91
N GLU A 89 0.19 9.48 -19.09
CA GLU A 89 -0.98 10.32 -19.26
C GLU A 89 -2.27 9.60 -18.86
N GLU A 90 -2.40 8.32 -19.21
CA GLU A 90 -3.52 7.48 -18.78
C GLU A 90 -3.50 7.25 -17.29
N TYR A 91 -2.33 6.99 -16.69
CA TYR A 91 -2.17 6.87 -15.23
C TYR A 91 -2.67 8.13 -14.49
N CYS A 92 -2.27 9.32 -14.98
CA CYS A 92 -2.78 10.59 -14.48
C CYS A 92 -4.30 10.73 -14.63
N SER A 93 -4.81 10.37 -15.81
CA SER A 93 -6.23 10.52 -16.14
C SER A 93 -7.12 9.60 -15.31
N LEU A 94 -6.61 8.45 -14.91
CA LEU A 94 -7.28 7.52 -14.00
C LEU A 94 -7.29 8.02 -12.56
N LEU A 95 -6.14 8.49 -12.05
CA LEU A 95 -6.03 8.83 -10.63
C LEU A 95 -6.59 10.21 -10.26
N LYS A 96 -6.54 11.21 -11.16
CA LYS A 96 -7.07 12.54 -10.84
C LYS A 96 -8.56 12.56 -10.47
N PRO A 97 -9.48 11.90 -11.21
CA PRO A 97 -10.88 11.81 -10.79
C PRO A 97 -11.07 11.09 -9.44
N VAL A 98 -10.28 10.05 -9.18
CA VAL A 98 -10.28 9.33 -7.91
C VAL A 98 -9.87 10.24 -6.76
N ILE A 99 -8.76 10.97 -6.91
CA ILE A 99 -8.26 11.92 -5.91
C ILE A 99 -9.29 13.04 -5.64
N SER A 100 -9.86 13.64 -6.70
CA SER A 100 -10.82 14.74 -6.55
C SER A 100 -12.20 14.32 -6.08
N SER A 101 -12.53 13.02 -6.10
CA SER A 101 -13.83 12.50 -5.63
C SER A 101 -14.06 12.72 -4.12
N GLN A 102 -12.99 12.89 -3.34
CA GLN A 102 -12.99 12.90 -1.87
C GLN A 102 -13.51 11.60 -1.25
N CYS A 103 -13.53 10.52 -2.04
CA CYS A 103 -13.95 9.19 -1.60
C CYS A 103 -12.78 8.32 -1.18
N CYS A 104 -11.56 8.55 -1.70
CA CYS A 104 -10.34 7.90 -1.22
C CYS A 104 -9.65 8.75 -0.16
N ASP A 105 -9.02 8.09 0.78
CA ASP A 105 -8.26 8.73 1.87
C ASP A 105 -6.76 8.70 1.58
N LEU A 106 -6.31 7.65 0.88
CA LEU A 106 -4.93 7.49 0.44
C LEU A 106 -4.89 7.06 -1.03
N VAL A 107 -3.82 7.44 -1.72
CA VAL A 107 -3.52 6.98 -3.08
C VAL A 107 -2.10 6.40 -3.13
N ASP A 108 -1.91 5.26 -3.80
CA ASP A 108 -0.58 4.68 -4.07
C ASP A 108 -0.07 5.22 -5.41
N LEU A 109 1.13 5.81 -5.40
CA LEU A 109 1.81 6.35 -6.58
C LEU A 109 3.16 5.65 -6.76
N GLU A 110 3.42 5.13 -7.95
CA GLU A 110 4.69 4.45 -8.28
C GLU A 110 5.82 5.47 -8.48
N CYS A 111 6.84 5.42 -7.61
CA CYS A 111 7.92 6.41 -7.53
C CYS A 111 8.71 6.58 -8.83
N PHE A 112 8.87 5.51 -9.61
CA PHE A 112 9.78 5.46 -10.75
C PHE A 112 9.07 5.51 -12.11
N LEU A 113 7.77 5.81 -12.14
CA LEU A 113 7.01 5.93 -13.39
C LEU A 113 7.47 7.15 -14.20
N ASP A 114 7.37 8.35 -13.62
CA ASP A 114 7.84 9.62 -14.20
C ASP A 114 7.83 10.71 -13.12
N GLU A 115 8.98 11.36 -12.92
CA GLU A 115 9.17 12.28 -11.79
C GLU A 115 8.26 13.52 -11.86
N GLU A 116 8.07 14.12 -13.04
CA GLU A 116 7.24 15.32 -13.20
C GLU A 116 5.77 14.98 -12.94
N ILE A 117 5.30 13.88 -13.51
CA ILE A 117 3.92 13.40 -13.36
C ILE A 117 3.63 13.03 -11.91
N ILE A 118 4.52 12.25 -11.28
CA ILE A 118 4.32 11.82 -9.89
C ILE A 118 4.36 13.02 -8.95
N THR A 119 5.30 13.96 -9.11
CA THR A 119 5.33 15.19 -8.32
C THR A 119 4.04 16.02 -8.47
N SER A 120 3.51 16.11 -9.70
CA SER A 120 2.23 16.78 -9.96
C SER A 120 1.06 16.08 -9.26
N LEU A 121 1.04 14.73 -9.28
CA LEU A 121 -0.01 13.95 -8.62
C LEU A 121 0.08 14.03 -7.09
N VAL A 122 1.28 14.03 -6.51
CA VAL A 122 1.47 14.25 -5.06
C VAL A 122 0.88 15.59 -4.64
N LYS A 123 1.25 16.66 -5.35
CA LYS A 123 0.71 17.99 -5.09
C LYS A 123 -0.82 18.00 -5.19
N TYR A 124 -1.35 17.42 -6.27
CA TYR A 124 -2.80 17.36 -6.49
C TYR A 124 -3.52 16.55 -5.40
N ALA A 125 -2.94 15.44 -4.94
CA ALA A 125 -3.49 14.65 -3.83
C ALA A 125 -3.55 15.48 -2.54
N HIS A 126 -2.48 16.15 -2.17
CA HIS A 126 -2.42 16.99 -0.97
C HIS A 126 -3.40 18.17 -1.04
N GLU A 127 -3.56 18.83 -2.21
CA GLU A 127 -4.54 19.91 -2.41
C GLU A 127 -5.98 19.42 -2.24
N ASN A 128 -6.25 18.13 -2.46
CA ASN A 128 -7.56 17.50 -2.24
C ASN A 128 -7.68 16.77 -0.88
N GLY A 129 -6.69 16.91 0.01
CA GLY A 129 -6.70 16.28 1.34
C GLY A 129 -6.41 14.77 1.36
N VAL A 130 -6.00 14.19 0.24
CA VAL A 130 -5.66 12.78 0.09
C VAL A 130 -4.19 12.55 0.45
N LYS A 131 -3.91 11.51 1.24
CA LYS A 131 -2.56 11.11 1.64
C LYS A 131 -1.90 10.26 0.56
N VAL A 132 -0.58 10.39 0.43
CA VAL A 132 0.19 9.71 -0.61
C VAL A 132 1.06 8.60 -0.01
N ILE A 133 0.82 7.38 -0.45
CA ILE A 133 1.76 6.27 -0.34
C ILE A 133 2.58 6.25 -1.64
N MET A 134 3.88 6.53 -1.55
CA MET A 134 4.75 6.40 -2.71
C MET A 134 5.43 5.05 -2.68
N SER A 135 5.30 4.27 -3.74
CA SER A 135 5.68 2.86 -3.73
C SER A 135 6.73 2.49 -4.77
N ASN A 136 7.41 1.41 -4.49
CA ASN A 136 8.25 0.71 -5.44
C ASN A 136 8.29 -0.80 -5.15
N HIS A 137 8.17 -1.62 -6.20
CA HIS A 137 8.14 -3.07 -6.13
C HIS A 137 9.20 -3.67 -7.06
N ASP A 138 9.86 -4.76 -6.61
CA ASP A 138 10.72 -5.59 -7.47
C ASP A 138 10.44 -7.07 -7.18
N PHE A 139 9.82 -7.74 -8.15
CA PHE A 139 9.45 -9.15 -8.05
C PHE A 139 10.58 -10.11 -8.41
N SER A 140 11.75 -9.58 -8.78
CA SER A 140 12.90 -10.39 -9.20
C SER A 140 14.00 -10.50 -8.15
N LYS A 141 14.14 -9.48 -7.29
CA LYS A 141 15.24 -9.39 -6.31
C LYS A 141 14.92 -8.40 -5.18
N THR A 142 15.72 -8.49 -4.13
CA THR A 142 15.90 -7.41 -3.15
C THR A 142 17.09 -6.55 -3.59
N PRO A 143 16.95 -5.23 -3.76
CA PRO A 143 18.05 -4.33 -4.05
C PRO A 143 19.08 -4.26 -2.90
N SER A 144 20.28 -3.72 -3.15
CA SER A 144 21.26 -3.49 -2.10
C SER A 144 20.76 -2.53 -1.01
N TYR A 145 21.38 -2.57 0.16
CA TYR A 145 21.05 -1.64 1.25
C TYR A 145 21.09 -0.17 0.80
N GLU A 146 22.15 0.23 0.08
CA GLU A 146 22.32 1.60 -0.42
C GLU A 146 21.22 2.00 -1.41
N GLU A 147 20.82 1.07 -2.27
CA GLU A 147 19.74 1.30 -3.22
C GLU A 147 18.37 1.43 -2.52
N ILE A 148 18.10 0.62 -1.51
CA ILE A 148 16.87 0.73 -0.71
C ILE A 148 16.82 2.08 0.01
N MET A 149 17.92 2.49 0.65
CA MET A 149 18.04 3.80 1.31
C MET A 149 17.84 4.96 0.33
N TYR A 150 18.42 4.86 -0.87
CA TYR A 150 18.22 5.85 -1.95
C TYR A 150 16.75 5.94 -2.35
N ARG A 151 16.06 4.82 -2.54
CA ARG A 151 14.63 4.79 -2.92
C ARG A 151 13.76 5.43 -1.86
N PHE A 152 13.95 5.11 -0.60
CA PHE A 152 13.23 5.77 0.50
C PHE A 152 13.51 7.28 0.53
N SER A 153 14.77 7.70 0.40
CA SER A 153 15.14 9.12 0.37
C SER A 153 14.50 9.85 -0.82
N LYS A 154 14.45 9.23 -2.00
CA LYS A 154 13.79 9.80 -3.18
C LYS A 154 12.30 9.99 -2.94
N MET A 155 11.62 9.00 -2.37
CA MET A 155 10.19 9.08 -2.04
C MET A 155 9.90 10.23 -1.07
N GLU A 156 10.73 10.40 -0.02
CA GLU A 156 10.60 11.51 0.92
C GLU A 156 10.83 12.87 0.24
N GLN A 157 11.87 12.99 -0.62
CA GLN A 157 12.13 14.22 -1.38
C GLN A 157 10.96 14.62 -2.29
N MET A 158 10.21 13.64 -2.77
CA MET A 158 8.97 13.85 -3.54
C MET A 158 7.75 14.09 -2.66
N GLN A 159 7.95 14.28 -1.33
CA GLN A 159 6.92 14.67 -0.37
C GLN A 159 5.79 13.65 -0.17
N CYS A 160 6.10 12.36 -0.20
CA CYS A 160 5.14 11.34 0.19
C CYS A 160 4.83 11.41 1.71
N ASP A 161 3.63 10.96 2.09
CA ASP A 161 3.27 10.76 3.51
C ASP A 161 3.81 9.42 4.03
N ILE A 162 3.81 8.39 3.16
CA ILE A 162 4.33 7.05 3.45
C ILE A 162 5.22 6.60 2.27
N ALA A 163 6.46 6.20 2.57
CA ALA A 163 7.35 5.56 1.60
C ALA A 163 7.24 4.04 1.71
N LYS A 164 6.87 3.35 0.62
CA LYS A 164 6.56 1.93 0.59
C LYS A 164 7.47 1.18 -0.37
N VAL A 165 8.09 0.09 0.10
CA VAL A 165 8.86 -0.82 -0.73
C VAL A 165 8.45 -2.27 -0.51
N ALA A 166 8.44 -3.06 -1.60
CA ALA A 166 8.17 -4.50 -1.53
C ALA A 166 9.08 -5.25 -2.49
N TYR A 167 9.89 -6.18 -1.97
CA TYR A 167 10.95 -6.83 -2.73
C TYR A 167 10.92 -8.34 -2.58
N MET A 168 11.31 -9.05 -3.66
CA MET A 168 11.41 -10.50 -3.65
C MET A 168 12.78 -10.93 -3.09
N PRO A 169 12.83 -11.62 -1.94
CA PRO A 169 14.08 -12.12 -1.40
C PRO A 169 14.51 -13.42 -2.10
N LYS A 170 15.81 -13.59 -2.27
CA LYS A 170 16.44 -14.86 -2.71
C LYS A 170 16.85 -15.74 -1.54
N ASP A 171 17.23 -15.09 -0.43
CA ASP A 171 17.69 -15.73 0.79
C ASP A 171 17.35 -14.90 2.03
N SER A 172 17.78 -15.34 3.21
CA SER A 172 17.56 -14.66 4.47
C SER A 172 18.35 -13.34 4.59
N ASP A 173 19.48 -13.21 3.90
CA ASP A 173 20.29 -12.01 3.94
C ASP A 173 19.58 -10.85 3.22
N ASP A 174 18.81 -11.14 2.17
CA ASP A 174 17.92 -10.17 1.51
C ASP A 174 16.85 -9.66 2.47
N VAL A 175 16.25 -10.54 3.29
CA VAL A 175 15.25 -10.16 4.30
C VAL A 175 15.89 -9.27 5.37
N LEU A 176 17.06 -9.65 5.89
CA LEU A 176 17.81 -8.88 6.89
C LEU A 176 18.24 -7.52 6.32
N THR A 177 18.65 -7.47 5.07
CA THR A 177 19.01 -6.22 4.36
C THR A 177 17.82 -5.25 4.33
N LEU A 178 16.63 -5.72 3.96
CA LEU A 178 15.42 -4.89 3.94
C LEU A 178 15.04 -4.41 5.35
N LEU A 179 15.03 -5.29 6.34
CA LEU A 179 14.69 -4.94 7.73
C LEU A 179 15.67 -3.91 8.29
N ARG A 180 16.97 -4.08 8.04
CA ARG A 180 18.00 -3.12 8.43
C ARG A 180 17.79 -1.77 7.77
N ALA A 181 17.59 -1.75 6.44
CA ALA A 181 17.37 -0.51 5.71
C ALA A 181 16.13 0.25 6.22
N THR A 182 15.03 -0.46 6.51
CA THR A 182 13.82 0.13 7.06
C THR A 182 14.06 0.74 8.45
N ASN A 183 14.73 0.00 9.35
CA ASN A 183 15.06 0.49 10.68
C ASN A 183 16.01 1.71 10.65
N ASP A 184 16.98 1.74 9.75
CA ASP A 184 17.90 2.86 9.63
C ASP A 184 17.21 4.07 8.98
N ALA A 185 16.39 3.86 7.94
CA ALA A 185 15.59 4.89 7.29
C ALA A 185 14.62 5.57 8.27
N SER A 186 13.99 4.82 9.18
CA SER A 186 13.05 5.37 10.16
C SER A 186 13.66 6.39 11.13
N ARG A 187 14.99 6.36 11.30
CA ARG A 187 15.72 7.31 12.13
C ARG A 187 16.18 8.55 11.37
N MET A 188 16.18 8.50 10.05
CA MET A 188 16.70 9.53 9.17
C MET A 188 15.62 10.32 8.46
N MET A 189 14.43 9.74 8.30
CA MET A 189 13.33 10.27 7.51
C MET A 189 12.18 10.71 8.40
N SER A 190 11.43 11.70 7.92
CA SER A 190 10.25 12.24 8.58
C SER A 190 8.95 11.61 8.09
N CYS A 191 8.93 11.06 6.87
CA CYS A 191 7.79 10.30 6.37
C CYS A 191 7.68 8.92 7.06
N LEU A 192 6.48 8.35 7.08
CA LEU A 192 6.27 6.99 7.56
C LEU A 192 6.79 5.97 6.54
N LEU A 193 7.18 4.80 7.02
CA LEU A 193 7.72 3.74 6.19
C LEU A 193 6.81 2.51 6.16
N VAL A 194 6.78 1.85 5.02
CA VAL A 194 6.20 0.52 4.82
C VAL A 194 7.19 -0.32 4.04
N SER A 195 7.56 -1.47 4.57
CA SER A 195 8.47 -2.39 3.89
C SER A 195 8.01 -3.83 4.01
N MET A 196 8.11 -4.56 2.91
CA MET A 196 7.76 -5.97 2.86
C MET A 196 8.78 -6.75 2.04
N SER A 197 9.30 -7.81 2.63
CA SER A 197 9.95 -8.88 1.88
C SER A 197 8.86 -9.87 1.46
N MET A 198 8.81 -10.19 0.17
CA MET A 198 7.76 -11.03 -0.39
C MET A 198 8.04 -12.52 -0.12
N SER A 199 7.16 -13.40 -0.61
CA SER A 199 7.22 -14.85 -0.43
C SER A 199 7.15 -15.33 1.03
N GLN A 200 7.15 -16.64 1.20
CA GLN A 200 7.16 -17.29 2.53
C GLN A 200 8.43 -16.94 3.33
N LEU A 201 9.56 -16.74 2.66
CA LEU A 201 10.82 -16.38 3.31
C LEU A 201 10.75 -15.01 3.98
N GLY A 202 9.98 -14.08 3.38
CA GLY A 202 9.82 -12.70 3.86
C GLY A 202 8.73 -12.48 4.91
N VAL A 203 7.99 -13.51 5.33
CA VAL A 203 6.85 -13.40 6.26
C VAL A 203 7.22 -12.63 7.53
N ILE A 204 8.44 -12.79 8.05
CA ILE A 204 8.90 -12.08 9.25
C ILE A 204 8.77 -10.55 9.10
N SER A 205 8.99 -9.99 7.91
CA SER A 205 8.87 -8.55 7.66
C SER A 205 7.43 -8.03 7.82
N ARG A 206 6.43 -8.90 7.60
CA ARG A 206 5.01 -8.54 7.71
C ARG A 206 4.51 -8.48 9.14
N ILE A 207 5.13 -9.24 10.04
CA ILE A 207 4.71 -9.35 11.46
C ILE A 207 5.60 -8.55 12.42
N SER A 208 6.75 -8.07 11.98
CA SER A 208 7.73 -7.38 12.81
C SER A 208 7.76 -5.85 12.61
N GLY A 209 6.76 -5.29 11.93
CA GLY A 209 6.74 -3.87 11.56
C GLY A 209 6.83 -2.91 12.75
N GLU A 210 6.23 -3.25 13.90
CA GLU A 210 6.36 -2.45 15.12
C GLU A 210 7.82 -2.29 15.58
N PHE A 211 8.65 -3.33 15.39
CA PHE A 211 10.05 -3.33 15.81
C PHE A 211 10.99 -2.68 14.81
N PHE A 212 10.63 -2.73 13.51
CA PHE A 212 11.44 -2.21 12.40
C PHE A 212 10.81 -0.96 11.75
N HIS A 213 9.78 -0.38 12.40
CA HIS A 213 9.16 0.89 12.01
C HIS A 213 8.44 0.86 10.64
N SER A 214 7.89 -0.29 10.23
CA SER A 214 6.93 -0.38 9.14
C SER A 214 5.53 -0.14 9.68
N CYS A 215 4.90 0.98 9.32
CA CYS A 215 3.64 1.43 9.93
C CYS A 215 2.39 0.68 9.44
N MET A 216 2.53 -0.13 8.39
CA MET A 216 1.42 -0.87 7.79
C MET A 216 1.90 -2.21 7.27
N THR A 217 1.01 -3.20 7.26
CA THR A 217 1.22 -4.52 6.67
C THR A 217 -0.02 -4.94 5.89
N PHE A 218 0.11 -5.96 5.03
CA PHE A 218 -0.96 -6.42 4.16
C PHE A 218 -1.38 -7.84 4.53
N GLY A 219 -2.65 -7.97 4.92
CA GLY A 219 -3.35 -9.23 5.08
C GLY A 219 -4.20 -9.56 3.85
N CYS A 220 -4.70 -10.78 3.77
CA CYS A 220 -5.70 -11.15 2.77
C CYS A 220 -7.00 -11.60 3.47
N ALA A 221 -8.13 -11.47 2.75
CA ALA A 221 -9.37 -12.14 3.09
C ALA A 221 -9.32 -13.56 2.49
N GLU A 222 -9.95 -13.78 1.34
CA GLU A 222 -9.90 -15.05 0.62
C GLU A 222 -8.81 -15.05 -0.46
N ASN A 223 -8.63 -13.90 -1.15
CA ASN A 223 -7.74 -13.75 -2.28
C ASN A 223 -6.40 -13.10 -1.86
N VAL A 224 -5.30 -13.72 -2.28
CA VAL A 224 -3.94 -13.22 -2.04
C VAL A 224 -3.55 -12.26 -3.16
N SER A 225 -3.21 -11.01 -2.84
CA SER A 225 -2.78 -9.99 -3.82
C SER A 225 -1.26 -9.95 -4.04
N ALA A 226 -0.49 -10.55 -3.13
CA ALA A 226 0.97 -10.62 -3.23
C ALA A 226 1.53 -11.85 -2.49
N PRO A 227 2.66 -12.43 -2.95
CA PRO A 227 3.26 -13.61 -2.33
C PRO A 227 3.60 -13.39 -0.85
N GLY A 228 3.26 -14.39 0.00
CA GLY A 228 3.58 -14.40 1.42
C GLY A 228 2.62 -13.62 2.32
N GLN A 229 1.47 -13.18 1.82
CA GLN A 229 0.41 -12.62 2.66
C GLN A 229 -0.17 -13.68 3.61
N LEU A 230 -0.51 -13.23 4.81
CA LEU A 230 -1.23 -14.01 5.81
C LEU A 230 -2.72 -13.60 5.80
N GLU A 231 -3.58 -14.51 6.21
CA GLU A 231 -5.00 -14.19 6.45
C GLU A 231 -5.10 -13.12 7.55
N ALA A 232 -6.03 -12.15 7.38
CA ALA A 232 -6.09 -10.93 8.18
C ALA A 232 -6.27 -11.21 9.70
N ASN A 233 -7.11 -12.17 10.09
CA ASN A 233 -7.31 -12.51 11.50
C ASN A 233 -6.08 -13.20 12.11
N VAL A 234 -5.40 -14.04 11.34
CA VAL A 234 -4.14 -14.66 11.77
C VAL A 234 -3.08 -13.59 11.97
N LEU A 235 -2.94 -12.68 11.01
CA LEU A 235 -2.01 -11.57 11.08
C LEU A 235 -2.29 -10.68 12.30
N ALA A 236 -3.56 -10.29 12.53
CA ALA A 236 -3.97 -9.51 13.68
C ALA A 236 -3.62 -10.19 15.01
N SER A 237 -3.90 -11.50 15.12
CA SER A 237 -3.60 -12.26 16.33
C SER A 237 -2.10 -12.32 16.63
N ILE A 238 -1.25 -12.42 15.59
CA ILE A 238 0.21 -12.40 15.74
C ILE A 238 0.67 -11.00 16.18
N LEU A 239 0.20 -9.94 15.53
CA LEU A 239 0.56 -8.56 15.89
C LEU A 239 0.13 -8.22 17.33
N GLU A 240 -1.07 -8.61 17.74
CA GLU A 240 -1.54 -8.45 19.12
C GLU A 240 -0.63 -9.20 20.12
N ALA A 241 -0.26 -10.45 19.81
CA ALA A 241 0.62 -11.23 20.68
C ALA A 241 2.04 -10.64 20.79
N LEU A 242 2.56 -10.04 19.73
CA LEU A 242 3.87 -9.37 19.75
C LEU A 242 3.82 -8.02 20.49
N HIS A 243 2.69 -7.32 20.44
CA HIS A 243 2.50 -6.04 21.13
C HIS A 243 2.32 -6.17 22.63
N GLN A 244 1.81 -7.31 23.12
CA GLN A 244 1.61 -7.58 24.56
C GLN A 244 2.97 -7.70 25.27
N ARG A 245 3.38 -6.61 25.91
CA ARG A 245 4.52 -6.53 26.82
C ARG A 245 4.13 -6.09 28.21
#